data_da4b1950cfa188aeba3a30bd1029c4a0
#
_entry.id   da4b1950cfa188aeba3a30bd1029c4a0
#
_cell.length_a   1.000
_cell.length_b   1.000
_cell.length_c   1.000
_cell.angle_alpha   90.00
_cell.angle_beta   90.00
_cell.angle_gamma   90.00
#
_symmetry.space_group_name_H-M   'P 1'
#
loop_
_entity.id
_entity.type
_entity.pdbx_description
1 polymer ?
#
loop_
_entity_poly.entity_id
_entity_poly.type
_entity_poly.pdbx_seq_one_letter_code
_entity_poly.pdbx_strand_id
1 'polypeptide(L)'
;MTDATSRRAYGFYGDVVVFDTTFNTNRYDLTFAPMLGVNNHGQTIVLACAFLSKETTESFVWMFEEFKKAMPGGEPKTIITDQDAAMAIAISIAFPTTFHRLCIWHITSKFSVKLPHSAYKEYWREFQKAIWDTDNKDEFDAKWNIVVTKAGLTDHPWLSSMFDLRESWVPAYARQFFAAGMSSSQRAEGSHGFFKQYISRRNSLMDFIIRFERALSHQRQKELVADHVDAFEVAQCILPMPMNKQMATLYTRTMFQKFEQELIQSTACFLELKTEDASKVVFNVSERKNWETRVAEVVYVKDSDHASCSCKRFEFVGIICKHILALFRRDQIEYMPDKYILKRWKKTAKSGLVSDANGNEIKDSADPGLLIKRSTMSRLASDVKLKLLKDGPSNNEVGGSSSQTQYMKDPKRVRCKGRSKRVTGAKEKAMKRGIRHCRECGHIGHDRRQCPRNLNTPTSPSNNDESTPIDRRYLKHFVGTERLESSV
;
A
#
# COMPACT_ATOMS: atom_id res chain seq x y z
N MET A 1 -1.52 -9.46 19.25
CA MET A 1 -2.64 -8.62 19.75
C MET A 1 -3.63 -8.39 18.61
N THR A 2 -4.89 -8.66 18.87
CA THR A 2 -6.03 -8.34 17.99
C THR A 2 -7.27 -8.18 18.87
N ASP A 3 -8.27 -7.42 18.43
CA ASP A 3 -9.55 -7.27 19.12
C ASP A 3 -10.72 -7.78 18.27
N ALA A 4 -11.93 -7.79 18.81
CA ALA A 4 -13.10 -8.30 18.11
C ALA A 4 -13.40 -7.54 16.82
N THR A 5 -13.21 -6.21 16.79
CA THR A 5 -13.38 -5.37 15.61
C THR A 5 -12.39 -5.75 14.50
N SER A 6 -11.11 -5.95 14.82
CA SER A 6 -10.09 -6.37 13.87
C SER A 6 -10.34 -7.80 13.36
N ARG A 7 -10.71 -8.73 14.23
CA ARG A 7 -11.09 -10.11 13.85
C ARG A 7 -12.29 -10.11 12.90
N ARG A 8 -13.33 -9.33 13.21
CA ARG A 8 -14.48 -9.16 12.34
C ARG A 8 -14.11 -8.54 11.00
N ALA A 9 -13.25 -7.52 10.99
CA ALA A 9 -12.73 -6.92 9.76
C ALA A 9 -11.94 -7.92 8.91
N TYR A 10 -11.19 -8.84 9.54
CA TYR A 10 -10.53 -9.93 8.83
C TYR A 10 -11.52 -10.85 8.13
N GLY A 11 -12.65 -11.19 8.74
CA GLY A 11 -13.71 -12.00 8.12
C GLY A 11 -14.26 -11.40 6.81
N PHE A 12 -14.16 -10.07 6.64
CA PHE A 12 -14.62 -9.39 5.43
C PHE A 12 -13.47 -9.05 4.45
N TYR A 13 -12.27 -8.78 4.96
CA TYR A 13 -11.15 -8.18 4.21
C TYR A 13 -9.82 -8.93 4.37
N GLY A 14 -9.81 -10.08 5.06
CA GLY A 14 -8.61 -10.86 5.33
C GLY A 14 -8.07 -11.64 4.14
N ASP A 15 -8.70 -11.54 2.98
CA ASP A 15 -8.23 -12.14 1.74
C ASP A 15 -6.85 -11.62 1.29
N VAL A 16 -6.49 -10.38 1.68
CA VAL A 16 -5.17 -9.80 1.43
C VAL A 16 -4.60 -9.19 2.69
N VAL A 17 -3.39 -9.61 3.06
CA VAL A 17 -2.64 -9.07 4.19
C VAL A 17 -1.35 -8.43 3.69
N VAL A 18 -1.04 -7.24 4.20
CA VAL A 18 0.26 -6.58 4.02
C VAL A 18 0.99 -6.66 5.34
N PHE A 19 2.21 -7.18 5.30
CA PHE A 19 3.04 -7.37 6.48
C PHE A 19 4.41 -6.73 6.27
N ASP A 20 4.83 -5.93 7.24
CA ASP A 20 6.15 -5.32 7.28
C ASP A 20 6.48 -4.98 8.73
N THR A 21 7.75 -5.12 9.11
CA THR A 21 8.22 -4.85 10.45
C THR A 21 8.81 -3.46 10.61
N THR A 22 8.67 -2.87 11.80
CA THR A 22 9.29 -1.58 12.10
C THR A 22 9.89 -1.54 13.48
N PHE A 23 10.91 -0.70 13.62
CA PHE A 23 11.74 -0.58 14.83
C PHE A 23 11.57 0.78 15.48
N ASN A 24 12.20 0.92 16.66
CA ASN A 24 12.21 2.17 17.44
C ASN A 24 10.81 2.63 17.89
N THR A 25 9.91 1.71 18.18
CA THR A 25 8.53 1.96 18.61
C THR A 25 8.34 1.83 20.12
N ASN A 26 9.33 1.23 20.83
CA ASN A 26 9.30 1.00 22.27
C ASN A 26 10.72 1.03 22.87
N ARG A 27 10.82 1.15 24.20
CA ARG A 27 12.11 1.26 24.90
C ARG A 27 12.88 -0.06 25.06
N TYR A 28 12.26 -1.18 24.72
CA TYR A 28 12.84 -2.52 24.85
C TYR A 28 13.49 -3.01 23.56
N ASP A 29 13.49 -2.17 22.52
CA ASP A 29 13.98 -2.46 21.17
C ASP A 29 13.29 -3.68 20.53
N LEU A 30 12.07 -4.02 20.97
CA LEU A 30 11.26 -5.05 20.33
C LEU A 30 10.79 -4.57 18.94
N THR A 31 10.84 -5.45 17.97
CA THR A 31 10.33 -5.20 16.63
C THR A 31 8.81 -5.19 16.65
N PHE A 32 8.20 -4.11 16.19
CA PHE A 32 6.77 -4.02 16.01
C PHE A 32 6.36 -4.58 14.64
N ALA A 33 5.45 -5.52 14.63
CA ALA A 33 5.05 -6.31 13.48
C ALA A 33 3.53 -6.20 13.26
N PRO A 34 3.02 -5.13 12.60
CA PRO A 34 1.61 -4.99 12.27
C PRO A 34 1.24 -5.82 11.04
N MET A 35 0.07 -6.45 11.08
CA MET A 35 -0.61 -7.10 9.97
C MET A 35 -1.76 -6.22 9.52
N LEU A 36 -1.74 -5.78 8.29
CA LEU A 36 -2.63 -4.78 7.74
C LEU A 36 -3.49 -5.37 6.64
N GLY A 37 -4.71 -4.87 6.53
CA GLY A 37 -5.64 -5.14 5.43
C GLY A 37 -6.10 -3.84 4.78
N VAL A 38 -7.04 -3.98 3.84
CA VAL A 38 -7.69 -2.85 3.16
C VAL A 38 -9.19 -3.06 3.19
N ASN A 39 -9.94 -2.06 3.65
CA ASN A 39 -11.39 -2.12 3.71
C ASN A 39 -12.07 -1.78 2.36
N ASN A 40 -13.40 -1.75 2.35
CA ASN A 40 -14.20 -1.43 1.16
C ASN A 40 -14.09 0.03 0.70
N HIS A 41 -13.54 0.93 1.52
CA HIS A 41 -13.22 2.31 1.12
C HIS A 41 -11.79 2.46 0.57
N GLY A 42 -11.03 1.36 0.45
CA GLY A 42 -9.62 1.41 0.09
C GLY A 42 -8.70 1.91 1.19
N GLN A 43 -9.19 2.06 2.42
CA GLN A 43 -8.41 2.53 3.56
C GLN A 43 -7.65 1.37 4.20
N THR A 44 -6.44 1.63 4.67
CA THR A 44 -5.64 0.66 5.43
C THR A 44 -6.27 0.43 6.79
N ILE A 45 -6.43 -0.84 7.18
CA ILE A 45 -6.93 -1.26 8.48
C ILE A 45 -5.92 -2.18 9.17
N VAL A 46 -5.91 -2.16 10.50
CA VAL A 46 -5.06 -3.05 11.30
C VAL A 46 -5.87 -4.29 11.66
N LEU A 47 -5.37 -5.44 11.27
CA LEU A 47 -5.96 -6.74 11.56
C LEU A 47 -5.38 -7.33 12.85
N ALA A 48 -4.05 -7.26 13.00
CA ALA A 48 -3.34 -7.67 14.21
C ALA A 48 -2.01 -6.94 14.33
N CYS A 49 -1.36 -7.07 15.48
CA CYS A 49 0.03 -6.72 15.63
C CYS A 49 0.74 -7.62 16.64
N ALA A 50 2.05 -7.75 16.50
CA ALA A 50 2.91 -8.48 17.41
C ALA A 50 4.15 -7.68 17.79
N PHE A 51 4.82 -8.11 18.87
CA PHE A 51 6.18 -7.72 19.20
C PHE A 51 7.08 -8.93 19.07
N LEU A 52 8.17 -8.78 18.34
CA LEU A 52 9.18 -9.82 18.17
C LEU A 52 10.49 -9.36 18.84
N SER A 53 11.14 -10.28 19.53
CA SER A 53 12.47 -10.03 20.08
C SER A 53 13.56 -10.21 19.03
N LYS A 54 13.30 -11.07 18.03
CA LYS A 54 14.20 -11.38 16.91
C LYS A 54 13.38 -11.59 15.63
N GLU A 55 13.98 -11.26 14.51
CA GLU A 55 13.44 -11.52 13.18
C GLU A 55 14.06 -12.82 12.63
N THR A 56 13.67 -13.95 13.22
CA THR A 56 14.08 -15.29 12.78
C THR A 56 12.89 -16.05 12.20
N THR A 57 13.16 -17.08 11.42
CA THR A 57 12.13 -17.95 10.85
C THR A 57 11.18 -18.48 11.92
N GLU A 58 11.71 -18.96 13.05
CA GLU A 58 10.92 -19.51 14.15
C GLU A 58 9.99 -18.47 14.77
N SER A 59 10.50 -17.24 14.95
CA SER A 59 9.70 -16.12 15.49
C SER A 59 8.57 -15.74 14.55
N PHE A 60 8.82 -15.71 13.25
CA PHE A 60 7.80 -15.44 12.23
C PHE A 60 6.79 -16.58 12.10
N VAL A 61 7.23 -17.85 12.11
CA VAL A 61 6.33 -19.02 12.09
C VAL A 61 5.37 -18.96 13.29
N TRP A 62 5.91 -18.80 14.50
CA TRP A 62 5.08 -18.65 15.70
C TRP A 62 4.06 -17.54 15.56
N MET A 63 4.47 -16.37 15.09
CA MET A 63 3.58 -15.22 14.96
C MET A 63 2.47 -15.46 13.93
N PHE A 64 2.80 -16.04 12.77
CA PHE A 64 1.83 -16.32 11.72
C PHE A 64 0.84 -17.43 12.13
N GLU A 65 1.32 -18.46 12.85
CA GLU A 65 0.45 -19.50 13.39
C GLU A 65 -0.52 -18.94 14.45
N GLU A 66 -0.05 -18.08 15.37
CA GLU A 66 -0.91 -17.42 16.34
C GLU A 66 -1.91 -16.47 15.65
N PHE A 67 -1.49 -15.80 14.59
CA PHE A 67 -2.39 -14.98 13.78
C PHE A 67 -3.47 -15.86 13.13
N LYS A 68 -3.11 -16.96 12.48
CA LYS A 68 -4.05 -17.88 11.84
C LYS A 68 -5.08 -18.44 12.84
N LYS A 69 -4.65 -18.82 14.04
CA LYS A 69 -5.54 -19.28 15.11
C LYS A 69 -6.49 -18.20 15.61
N ALA A 70 -6.04 -16.95 15.67
CA ALA A 70 -6.84 -15.84 16.17
C ALA A 70 -7.90 -15.37 15.17
N MET A 71 -7.67 -15.57 13.86
CA MET A 71 -8.52 -15.01 12.80
C MET A 71 -9.60 -15.95 12.32
N PRO A 72 -10.81 -15.43 12.03
CA PRO A 72 -11.86 -16.21 11.38
C PRO A 72 -11.45 -16.52 9.93
N GLY A 73 -11.62 -17.77 9.50
CA GLY A 73 -11.33 -18.18 8.12
C GLY A 73 -9.88 -18.56 7.82
N GLY A 74 -8.99 -18.53 8.84
CA GLY A 74 -7.64 -19.08 8.71
C GLY A 74 -6.65 -18.17 7.97
N GLU A 75 -5.89 -18.73 7.04
CA GLU A 75 -4.83 -18.01 6.30
C GLU A 75 -5.39 -17.07 5.21
N PRO A 76 -4.69 -15.96 4.88
CA PRO A 76 -5.09 -15.06 3.80
C PRO A 76 -4.88 -15.71 2.42
N LYS A 77 -5.56 -15.23 1.38
CA LYS A 77 -5.30 -15.65 -0.01
C LYS A 77 -3.98 -15.10 -0.55
N THR A 78 -3.65 -13.88 -0.17
CA THR A 78 -2.42 -13.20 -0.59
C THR A 78 -1.80 -12.50 0.61
N ILE A 79 -0.48 -12.65 0.77
CA ILE A 79 0.32 -11.86 1.70
C ILE A 79 1.39 -11.08 0.94
N ILE A 80 1.54 -9.79 1.25
CA ILE A 80 2.52 -8.90 0.62
C ILE A 80 3.56 -8.52 1.65
N THR A 81 4.84 -8.78 1.38
CA THR A 81 5.96 -8.45 2.27
C THR A 81 7.13 -7.84 1.51
N ASP A 82 8.14 -7.40 2.22
CA ASP A 82 9.46 -7.16 1.63
C ASP A 82 10.19 -8.49 1.32
N GLN A 83 11.38 -8.37 0.75
CA GLN A 83 12.21 -9.52 0.38
C GLN A 83 13.12 -9.89 1.58
N ASP A 84 12.58 -10.65 2.54
CA ASP A 84 13.30 -11.24 3.66
C ASP A 84 13.21 -12.78 3.59
N ALA A 85 14.34 -13.45 3.68
CA ALA A 85 14.41 -14.91 3.51
C ALA A 85 13.76 -15.67 4.69
N ALA A 86 13.97 -15.21 5.92
CA ALA A 86 13.38 -15.86 7.10
C ALA A 86 11.85 -15.74 7.09
N MET A 87 11.35 -14.58 6.66
CA MET A 87 9.92 -14.32 6.50
C MET A 87 9.33 -15.19 5.39
N ALA A 88 10.00 -15.32 4.23
CA ALA A 88 9.53 -16.14 3.13
C ALA A 88 9.38 -17.62 3.52
N ILE A 89 10.39 -18.18 4.23
CA ILE A 89 10.32 -19.53 4.76
C ILE A 89 9.18 -19.67 5.77
N ALA A 90 9.02 -18.71 6.68
CA ALA A 90 7.96 -18.75 7.68
C ALA A 90 6.57 -18.71 7.07
N ILE A 91 6.36 -17.90 6.01
CA ILE A 91 5.09 -17.84 5.27
C ILE A 91 4.80 -19.19 4.60
N SER A 92 5.78 -19.83 3.95
CA SER A 92 5.57 -21.13 3.30
C SER A 92 5.19 -22.23 4.28
N ILE A 93 5.63 -22.14 5.54
CA ILE A 93 5.29 -23.09 6.61
C ILE A 93 3.90 -22.78 7.20
N ALA A 94 3.65 -21.54 7.60
CA ALA A 94 2.43 -21.17 8.33
C ALA A 94 1.22 -20.99 7.40
N PHE A 95 1.44 -20.55 6.15
CA PHE A 95 0.41 -20.24 5.16
C PHE A 95 0.67 -20.95 3.82
N PRO A 96 0.60 -22.29 3.77
CA PRO A 96 1.00 -23.08 2.60
C PRO A 96 0.16 -22.85 1.34
N THR A 97 -1.08 -22.35 1.47
CA THR A 97 -1.96 -22.06 0.31
C THR A 97 -1.99 -20.59 -0.07
N THR A 98 -1.31 -19.74 0.69
CA THR A 98 -1.27 -18.29 0.49
C THR A 98 -0.31 -17.91 -0.63
N PHE A 99 -0.72 -17.09 -1.58
CA PHE A 99 0.19 -16.48 -2.52
C PHE A 99 1.07 -15.45 -1.83
N HIS A 100 2.39 -15.72 -1.75
CA HIS A 100 3.35 -14.79 -1.20
C HIS A 100 3.85 -13.83 -2.29
N ARG A 101 3.41 -12.58 -2.21
CA ARG A 101 3.81 -11.51 -3.11
C ARG A 101 4.93 -10.67 -2.52
N LEU A 102 6.02 -10.50 -3.25
CA LEU A 102 7.10 -9.61 -2.85
C LEU A 102 6.81 -8.17 -3.27
N CYS A 103 7.17 -7.23 -2.40
CA CYS A 103 6.99 -5.80 -2.63
C CYS A 103 7.82 -5.33 -3.83
N ILE A 104 7.15 -4.98 -4.93
CA ILE A 104 7.80 -4.54 -6.16
C ILE A 104 8.61 -3.25 -5.95
N TRP A 105 8.16 -2.35 -5.07
CA TRP A 105 8.89 -1.12 -4.77
C TRP A 105 10.24 -1.39 -4.11
N HIS A 106 10.29 -2.31 -3.13
CA HIS A 106 11.55 -2.72 -2.49
C HIS A 106 12.52 -3.38 -3.48
N ILE A 107 12.00 -4.17 -4.41
CA ILE A 107 12.83 -4.79 -5.46
C ILE A 107 13.34 -3.72 -6.42
N THR A 108 12.45 -2.90 -6.99
CA THR A 108 12.84 -1.89 -7.99
C THR A 108 13.75 -0.80 -7.41
N SER A 109 13.60 -0.45 -6.13
CA SER A 109 14.51 0.49 -5.47
C SER A 109 15.94 -0.04 -5.31
N LYS A 110 16.12 -1.37 -5.31
CA LYS A 110 17.44 -2.01 -5.23
C LYS A 110 18.23 -1.94 -6.53
N PHE A 111 17.60 -1.70 -7.68
CA PHE A 111 18.29 -1.61 -8.98
C PHE A 111 19.42 -0.57 -8.97
N SER A 112 19.17 0.62 -8.45
CA SER A 112 20.18 1.69 -8.36
C SER A 112 21.36 1.38 -7.45
N VAL A 113 21.23 0.38 -6.57
CA VAL A 113 22.27 -0.03 -5.62
C VAL A 113 22.98 -1.29 -6.08
N LYS A 114 22.25 -2.19 -6.76
CA LYS A 114 22.74 -3.51 -7.16
C LYS A 114 23.43 -3.50 -8.51
N LEU A 115 22.95 -2.68 -9.45
CA LEU A 115 23.56 -2.58 -10.77
C LEU A 115 24.73 -1.60 -10.79
N PRO A 116 25.70 -1.80 -11.69
CA PRO A 116 26.71 -0.78 -12.00
C PRO A 116 26.03 0.54 -12.39
N HIS A 117 26.54 1.66 -11.90
CA HIS A 117 25.92 2.97 -12.11
C HIS A 117 25.69 3.31 -13.59
N SER A 118 26.62 2.97 -14.48
CA SER A 118 26.50 3.14 -15.94
C SER A 118 25.31 2.35 -16.48
N ALA A 119 25.24 1.06 -16.20
CA ALA A 119 24.17 0.18 -16.66
C ALA A 119 22.79 0.63 -16.11
N TYR A 120 22.71 1.02 -14.82
CA TYR A 120 21.48 1.56 -14.26
C TYR A 120 21.03 2.84 -14.97
N LYS A 121 21.93 3.78 -15.21
CA LYS A 121 21.63 5.06 -15.87
C LYS A 121 21.11 4.86 -17.30
N GLU A 122 21.72 3.92 -18.02
CA GLU A 122 21.44 3.68 -19.44
C GLU A 122 20.17 2.82 -19.62
N TYR A 123 20.07 1.68 -18.91
CA TYR A 123 19.03 0.67 -19.18
C TYR A 123 17.85 0.66 -18.20
N TRP A 124 17.81 1.53 -17.18
CA TRP A 124 16.70 1.52 -16.20
C TRP A 124 15.32 1.70 -16.84
N ARG A 125 15.20 2.54 -17.87
CA ARG A 125 13.93 2.72 -18.60
C ARG A 125 13.50 1.46 -19.32
N GLU A 126 14.42 0.69 -19.87
CA GLU A 126 14.13 -0.57 -20.53
C GLU A 126 13.70 -1.63 -19.52
N PHE A 127 14.37 -1.71 -18.37
CA PHE A 127 13.91 -2.55 -17.26
C PHE A 127 12.51 -2.17 -16.78
N GLN A 128 12.22 -0.88 -16.63
CA GLN A 128 10.87 -0.41 -16.27
C GLN A 128 9.84 -0.86 -17.31
N LYS A 129 10.12 -0.72 -18.61
CA LYS A 129 9.23 -1.19 -19.68
C LYS A 129 9.03 -2.70 -19.63
N ALA A 130 10.08 -3.48 -19.41
CA ALA A 130 9.96 -4.92 -19.25
C ALA A 130 9.07 -5.29 -18.06
N ILE A 131 9.22 -4.61 -16.92
CA ILE A 131 8.48 -4.90 -15.68
C ILE A 131 7.01 -4.46 -15.75
N TRP A 132 6.74 -3.24 -16.27
CA TRP A 132 5.43 -2.61 -16.16
C TRP A 132 4.58 -2.63 -17.43
N ASP A 133 5.23 -2.72 -18.60
CA ASP A 133 4.56 -2.61 -19.91
C ASP A 133 4.41 -3.97 -20.60
N THR A 134 4.39 -5.06 -19.82
CA THR A 134 4.13 -6.42 -20.27
C THR A 134 2.86 -6.96 -19.62
N ASP A 135 2.00 -7.57 -20.42
CA ASP A 135 0.73 -8.14 -19.96
C ASP A 135 0.77 -9.66 -19.80
N ASN A 136 1.73 -10.34 -20.44
CA ASN A 136 1.89 -11.79 -20.34
C ASN A 136 3.32 -12.21 -19.96
N LYS A 137 3.44 -13.46 -19.54
CA LYS A 137 4.69 -14.04 -18.98
C LYS A 137 5.79 -14.10 -20.05
N ASP A 138 5.45 -14.59 -21.23
CA ASP A 138 6.43 -14.81 -22.32
C ASP A 138 7.01 -13.48 -22.81
N GLU A 139 6.17 -12.45 -22.89
CA GLU A 139 6.59 -11.10 -23.25
C GLU A 139 7.55 -10.51 -22.21
N PHE A 140 7.25 -10.71 -20.92
CA PHE A 140 8.17 -10.28 -19.85
C PHE A 140 9.51 -11.00 -19.96
N ASP A 141 9.49 -12.33 -20.06
CA ASP A 141 10.72 -13.15 -20.12
C ASP A 141 11.58 -12.75 -21.32
N ALA A 142 10.97 -12.55 -22.49
CA ALA A 142 11.67 -12.09 -23.68
C ALA A 142 12.29 -10.69 -23.50
N LYS A 143 11.49 -9.70 -23.04
CA LYS A 143 11.98 -8.33 -22.82
C LYS A 143 13.05 -8.25 -21.75
N TRP A 144 12.89 -9.00 -20.66
CA TRP A 144 13.89 -9.07 -19.59
C TRP A 144 15.23 -9.57 -20.10
N ASN A 145 15.23 -10.69 -20.83
CA ASN A 145 16.45 -11.26 -21.39
C ASN A 145 17.13 -10.31 -22.40
N ILE A 146 16.34 -9.63 -23.25
CA ILE A 146 16.87 -8.62 -24.17
C ILE A 146 17.59 -7.49 -23.42
N VAL A 147 16.97 -6.94 -22.37
CA VAL A 147 17.55 -5.82 -21.61
C VAL A 147 18.80 -6.28 -20.86
N VAL A 148 18.77 -7.44 -20.22
CA VAL A 148 19.91 -8.00 -19.46
C VAL A 148 21.10 -8.25 -20.41
N THR A 149 20.86 -8.79 -21.60
CA THR A 149 21.89 -9.05 -22.62
C THR A 149 22.48 -7.73 -23.15
N LYS A 150 21.63 -6.76 -23.51
CA LYS A 150 22.08 -5.43 -23.98
C LYS A 150 22.92 -4.69 -22.95
N ALA A 151 22.54 -4.83 -21.67
CA ALA A 151 23.26 -4.21 -20.56
C ALA A 151 24.59 -4.93 -20.23
N GLY A 152 24.90 -6.08 -20.86
CA GLY A 152 26.07 -6.89 -20.53
C GLY A 152 26.03 -7.49 -19.13
N LEU A 153 24.83 -7.80 -18.61
CA LEU A 153 24.58 -8.24 -17.24
C LEU A 153 24.04 -9.68 -17.17
N THR A 154 24.31 -10.52 -18.18
CA THR A 154 23.81 -11.90 -18.29
C THR A 154 24.17 -12.74 -17.06
N ASP A 155 25.39 -12.60 -16.54
CA ASP A 155 25.89 -13.37 -15.39
C ASP A 155 25.73 -12.60 -14.04
N HIS A 156 24.87 -11.58 -14.01
CA HIS A 156 24.70 -10.79 -12.79
C HIS A 156 23.86 -11.51 -11.73
N PRO A 157 24.44 -11.98 -10.57
CA PRO A 157 23.79 -12.90 -9.65
C PRO A 157 22.45 -12.38 -9.10
N TRP A 158 22.37 -11.05 -8.83
CA TRP A 158 21.16 -10.47 -8.29
C TRP A 158 20.03 -10.40 -9.34
N LEU A 159 20.33 -10.10 -10.61
CA LEU A 159 19.31 -10.09 -11.67
C LEU A 159 18.80 -11.51 -11.94
N SER A 160 19.69 -12.52 -11.92
CA SER A 160 19.30 -13.93 -12.02
C SER A 160 18.36 -14.32 -10.89
N SER A 161 18.71 -13.98 -9.64
CA SER A 161 17.84 -14.23 -8.49
C SER A 161 16.48 -13.51 -8.59
N MET A 162 16.43 -12.27 -9.14
CA MET A 162 15.16 -11.57 -9.35
C MET A 162 14.33 -12.21 -10.45
N PHE A 163 14.96 -12.74 -11.48
CA PHE A 163 14.27 -13.47 -12.53
C PHE A 163 13.69 -14.80 -12.01
N ASP A 164 14.44 -15.53 -11.18
CA ASP A 164 13.97 -16.77 -10.55
C ASP A 164 12.73 -16.53 -9.67
N LEU A 165 12.69 -15.38 -8.97
CA LEU A 165 11.57 -14.96 -8.11
C LEU A 165 10.44 -14.24 -8.85
N ARG A 166 10.50 -14.13 -10.20
CA ARG A 166 9.57 -13.31 -10.99
C ARG A 166 8.10 -13.59 -10.77
N GLU A 167 7.74 -14.82 -10.47
CA GLU A 167 6.36 -15.22 -10.19
C GLU A 167 5.75 -14.50 -8.98
N SER A 168 6.59 -14.15 -8.02
CA SER A 168 6.17 -13.50 -6.78
C SER A 168 6.10 -11.98 -6.84
N TRP A 169 6.69 -11.32 -7.86
CA TRP A 169 6.75 -9.85 -7.84
C TRP A 169 6.42 -9.18 -9.17
N VAL A 170 6.68 -9.84 -10.31
CA VAL A 170 6.44 -9.24 -11.64
C VAL A 170 4.93 -9.15 -11.93
N PRO A 171 4.41 -7.98 -12.35
CA PRO A 171 3.00 -7.83 -12.65
C PRO A 171 2.43 -8.85 -13.64
N ALA A 172 3.16 -9.18 -14.72
CA ALA A 172 2.73 -10.16 -15.72
C ALA A 172 2.44 -11.55 -15.13
N TYR A 173 3.12 -11.91 -14.04
CA TYR A 173 2.92 -13.16 -13.31
C TYR A 173 1.92 -13.03 -12.16
N ALA A 174 2.03 -11.94 -11.37
CA ALA A 174 1.35 -11.81 -10.10
C ALA A 174 -0.05 -11.20 -10.18
N ARG A 175 -0.45 -10.58 -11.31
CA ARG A 175 -1.79 -9.97 -11.48
C ARG A 175 -2.94 -10.97 -11.50
N GLN A 176 -2.69 -12.24 -11.72
CA GLN A 176 -3.72 -13.29 -11.65
C GLN A 176 -4.20 -13.55 -10.21
N PHE A 177 -3.44 -13.14 -9.20
CA PHE A 177 -3.78 -13.28 -7.80
C PHE A 177 -4.40 -12.01 -7.27
N PHE A 178 -5.50 -12.16 -6.53
CA PHE A 178 -6.19 -11.02 -5.94
C PHE A 178 -5.34 -10.35 -4.87
N ALA A 179 -5.13 -9.06 -5.01
CA ALA A 179 -4.34 -8.27 -4.06
C ALA A 179 -4.98 -6.89 -3.74
N ALA A 180 -6.28 -6.72 -4.00
CA ALA A 180 -7.02 -5.45 -3.82
C ALA A 180 -6.31 -4.25 -4.51
N GLY A 181 -5.59 -4.51 -5.61
CA GLY A 181 -4.79 -3.53 -6.35
C GLY A 181 -3.44 -3.17 -5.72
N MET A 182 -3.01 -3.88 -4.67
CA MET A 182 -1.73 -3.62 -3.98
C MET A 182 -0.60 -4.42 -4.61
N SER A 183 0.49 -3.76 -4.95
CA SER A 183 1.72 -4.38 -5.46
C SER A 183 2.94 -4.11 -4.58
N SER A 184 2.77 -3.34 -3.52
CA SER A 184 3.86 -2.95 -2.62
C SER A 184 3.41 -2.89 -1.17
N SER A 185 4.38 -2.90 -0.25
CA SER A 185 4.17 -2.68 1.19
C SER A 185 4.09 -1.19 1.57
N GLN A 186 3.93 -0.27 0.60
CA GLN A 186 3.85 1.18 0.85
C GLN A 186 2.76 1.54 1.87
N ARG A 187 1.65 0.78 1.91
CA ARG A 187 0.61 0.94 2.94
C ARG A 187 1.11 0.62 4.34
N ALA A 188 2.02 -0.36 4.48
CA ALA A 188 2.65 -0.64 5.76
C ALA A 188 3.59 0.50 6.16
N GLU A 189 4.38 1.02 5.24
CA GLU A 189 5.24 2.19 5.49
C GLU A 189 4.42 3.44 5.88
N GLY A 190 3.32 3.70 5.17
CA GLY A 190 2.36 4.75 5.51
C GLY A 190 1.76 4.55 6.90
N SER A 191 1.38 3.32 7.27
CA SER A 191 0.89 2.99 8.60
C SER A 191 1.97 3.14 9.67
N HIS A 192 3.22 2.76 9.38
CA HIS A 192 4.34 3.03 10.29
C HIS A 192 4.52 4.53 10.55
N GLY A 193 4.42 5.36 9.51
CA GLY A 193 4.42 6.83 9.64
C GLY A 193 3.28 7.35 10.49
N PHE A 194 2.07 6.82 10.29
CA PHE A 194 0.89 7.15 11.09
C PHE A 194 1.07 6.75 12.56
N PHE A 195 1.49 5.52 12.84
CA PHE A 195 1.70 5.08 14.22
C PHE A 195 2.83 5.84 14.93
N LYS A 196 3.89 6.24 14.24
CA LYS A 196 4.98 7.05 14.82
C LYS A 196 4.53 8.42 15.34
N GLN A 197 3.35 8.89 14.99
CA GLN A 197 2.75 10.10 15.59
C GLN A 197 2.23 9.85 17.01
N TYR A 198 1.92 8.59 17.35
CA TYR A 198 1.36 8.19 18.65
C TYR A 198 2.38 7.46 19.51
N ILE A 199 3.24 6.63 18.92
CA ILE A 199 4.21 5.76 19.59
C ILE A 199 5.65 6.20 19.32
N SER A 200 6.52 5.98 20.30
CA SER A 200 7.93 6.37 20.21
C SER A 200 8.85 5.37 20.93
N ARG A 201 10.16 5.47 20.65
CA ARG A 201 11.20 4.65 21.30
C ARG A 201 11.22 4.76 22.83
N ARG A 202 10.63 5.81 23.41
CA ARG A 202 10.62 6.03 24.87
C ARG A 202 9.46 5.35 25.58
N ASN A 203 8.47 4.81 24.83
CA ASN A 203 7.28 4.24 25.42
C ASN A 203 7.57 2.90 26.11
N SER A 204 7.01 2.69 27.31
CA SER A 204 6.83 1.36 27.89
C SER A 204 5.83 0.56 27.05
N LEU A 205 5.73 -0.76 27.26
CA LEU A 205 4.73 -1.56 26.55
C LEU A 205 3.30 -1.13 26.92
N MET A 206 3.06 -0.74 28.17
CA MET A 206 1.76 -0.22 28.59
C MET A 206 1.44 1.10 27.88
N ASP A 207 2.38 2.07 27.87
CA ASP A 207 2.21 3.32 27.12
C ASP A 207 1.98 3.05 25.62
N PHE A 208 2.70 2.06 25.06
CA PHE A 208 2.53 1.67 23.67
C PHE A 208 1.11 1.19 23.41
N ILE A 209 0.58 0.26 24.23
CA ILE A 209 -0.78 -0.28 24.06
C ILE A 209 -1.81 0.85 24.11
N ILE A 210 -1.76 1.71 25.13
CA ILE A 210 -2.72 2.82 25.27
C ILE A 210 -2.69 3.76 24.06
N ARG A 211 -1.49 4.08 23.57
CA ARG A 211 -1.31 4.98 22.43
C ARG A 211 -1.69 4.32 21.10
N PHE A 212 -1.40 3.04 20.96
CA PHE A 212 -1.77 2.24 19.82
C PHE A 212 -3.30 2.11 19.70
N GLU A 213 -4.01 1.82 20.80
CA GLU A 213 -5.48 1.80 20.81
C GLU A 213 -6.08 3.16 20.45
N ARG A 214 -5.46 4.27 20.86
CA ARG A 214 -5.87 5.61 20.43
C ARG A 214 -5.70 5.80 18.93
N ALA A 215 -4.59 5.34 18.37
CA ALA A 215 -4.34 5.37 16.94
C ALA A 215 -5.37 4.52 16.17
N LEU A 216 -5.67 3.32 16.65
CA LEU A 216 -6.72 2.45 16.07
C LEU A 216 -8.10 3.14 16.10
N SER A 217 -8.46 3.75 17.22
CA SER A 217 -9.72 4.47 17.35
C SER A 217 -9.85 5.60 16.33
N HIS A 218 -8.74 6.35 16.10
CA HIS A 218 -8.71 7.40 15.08
C HIS A 218 -8.86 6.83 13.65
N GLN A 219 -8.19 5.72 13.36
CA GLN A 219 -8.29 5.05 12.06
C GLN A 219 -9.73 4.54 11.81
N ARG A 220 -10.34 3.90 12.80
CA ARG A 220 -11.73 3.41 12.74
C ARG A 220 -12.75 4.55 12.60
N GLN A 221 -12.49 5.70 13.22
CA GLN A 221 -13.33 6.88 13.06
C GLN A 221 -13.39 7.36 11.60
N LYS A 222 -12.26 7.30 10.87
CA LYS A 222 -12.23 7.64 9.43
C LYS A 222 -13.10 6.68 8.61
N GLU A 223 -13.08 5.40 8.93
CA GLU A 223 -13.94 4.40 8.28
C GLU A 223 -15.41 4.68 8.55
N LEU A 224 -15.80 4.95 9.81
CA LEU A 224 -17.18 5.29 10.17
C LEU A 224 -17.70 6.53 9.47
N VAL A 225 -16.85 7.55 9.32
CA VAL A 225 -17.22 8.76 8.55
C VAL A 225 -17.46 8.42 7.08
N ALA A 226 -16.62 7.59 6.47
CA ALA A 226 -16.80 7.16 5.10
C ALA A 226 -18.05 6.30 4.91
N ASP A 227 -18.33 5.37 5.84
CA ASP A 227 -19.58 4.58 5.87
C ASP A 227 -20.81 5.50 5.95
N HIS A 228 -20.76 6.51 6.83
CA HIS A 228 -21.87 7.47 6.97
C HIS A 228 -22.13 8.25 5.68
N VAL A 229 -21.08 8.78 5.05
CA VAL A 229 -21.21 9.51 3.78
C VAL A 229 -21.81 8.59 2.71
N ASP A 230 -21.33 7.34 2.59
CA ASP A 230 -21.80 6.39 1.59
C ASP A 230 -23.25 5.90 1.86
N ALA A 231 -23.70 5.93 3.12
CA ALA A 231 -25.08 5.55 3.48
C ALA A 231 -26.09 6.64 3.09
N PHE A 232 -25.73 7.91 3.20
CA PHE A 232 -26.66 9.04 3.00
C PHE A 232 -26.50 9.76 1.66
N GLU A 233 -25.38 9.55 0.97
CA GLU A 233 -25.10 10.19 -0.30
C GLU A 233 -24.82 9.17 -1.39
N VAL A 234 -25.36 9.40 -2.59
CA VAL A 234 -25.01 8.67 -3.81
C VAL A 234 -23.95 9.45 -4.56
N ALA A 235 -22.91 8.75 -5.03
CA ALA A 235 -21.87 9.38 -5.84
C ALA A 235 -22.46 9.91 -7.15
N GLN A 236 -22.04 11.10 -7.54
CA GLN A 236 -22.48 11.69 -8.82
C GLN A 236 -21.80 10.94 -9.98
N CYS A 237 -22.60 10.61 -11.00
CA CYS A 237 -22.14 9.93 -12.20
C CYS A 237 -21.73 10.94 -13.27
N ILE A 238 -20.53 10.80 -13.82
CA ILE A 238 -20.09 11.60 -14.98
C ILE A 238 -20.81 11.13 -16.24
N LEU A 239 -20.96 9.80 -16.40
CA LEU A 239 -21.65 9.21 -17.54
C LEU A 239 -23.09 8.82 -17.18
N PRO A 240 -24.12 9.24 -17.95
CA PRO A 240 -25.52 8.96 -17.63
C PRO A 240 -25.97 7.54 -18.03
N MET A 241 -25.08 6.56 -17.91
CA MET A 241 -25.34 5.15 -18.28
C MET A 241 -26.03 4.40 -17.12
N PRO A 242 -26.96 3.45 -17.41
CA PRO A 242 -27.60 2.62 -16.40
C PRO A 242 -26.57 1.87 -15.52
N MET A 243 -25.55 1.25 -16.14
CA MET A 243 -24.47 0.57 -15.45
C MET A 243 -23.72 1.49 -14.46
N ASN A 244 -23.45 2.74 -14.86
CA ASN A 244 -22.76 3.71 -14.01
C ASN A 244 -23.61 4.05 -12.77
N LYS A 245 -24.92 4.29 -12.97
CA LYS A 245 -25.87 4.52 -11.87
C LYS A 245 -26.00 3.30 -10.94
N GLN A 246 -26.05 2.08 -11.50
CA GLN A 246 -26.05 0.83 -10.73
C GLN A 246 -24.83 0.76 -9.81
N MET A 247 -23.62 0.99 -10.37
CA MET A 247 -22.39 0.87 -9.59
C MET A 247 -22.25 1.99 -8.56
N ALA A 248 -22.72 3.20 -8.81
CA ALA A 248 -22.77 4.29 -7.84
C ALA A 248 -23.64 3.98 -6.60
N THR A 249 -24.68 3.16 -6.76
CA THR A 249 -25.51 2.73 -5.63
C THR A 249 -24.90 1.58 -4.87
N LEU A 250 -24.19 0.67 -5.54
CA LEU A 250 -23.67 -0.57 -4.95
C LEU A 250 -22.31 -0.38 -4.27
N TYR A 251 -21.37 0.29 -4.93
CA TYR A 251 -20.00 0.45 -4.45
C TYR A 251 -19.85 1.64 -3.51
N THR A 252 -18.86 1.56 -2.63
CA THR A 252 -18.39 2.75 -1.89
C THR A 252 -17.92 3.81 -2.87
N ARG A 253 -17.97 5.08 -2.48
CA ARG A 253 -17.60 6.22 -3.34
C ARG A 253 -16.20 6.05 -3.96
N THR A 254 -15.22 5.63 -3.18
CA THR A 254 -13.85 5.41 -3.66
C THR A 254 -13.77 4.29 -4.71
N MET A 255 -14.48 3.19 -4.51
CA MET A 255 -14.48 2.07 -5.46
C MET A 255 -15.31 2.39 -6.70
N PHE A 256 -16.39 3.13 -6.54
CA PHE A 256 -17.16 3.65 -7.67
C PHE A 256 -16.31 4.57 -8.56
N GLN A 257 -15.55 5.49 -7.99
CA GLN A 257 -14.65 6.36 -8.76
C GLN A 257 -13.63 5.56 -9.59
N LYS A 258 -13.06 4.50 -9.02
CA LYS A 258 -12.14 3.60 -9.76
C LYS A 258 -12.85 2.86 -10.90
N PHE A 259 -14.08 2.41 -10.67
CA PHE A 259 -14.90 1.79 -11.71
C PHE A 259 -15.25 2.81 -12.82
N GLU A 260 -15.72 4.00 -12.46
CA GLU A 260 -16.10 5.04 -13.39
C GLU A 260 -14.93 5.50 -14.27
N GLN A 261 -13.71 5.57 -13.71
CA GLN A 261 -12.49 5.82 -14.49
C GLN A 261 -12.25 4.74 -15.55
N GLU A 262 -12.44 3.46 -15.23
CA GLU A 262 -12.33 2.38 -16.23
C GLU A 262 -13.43 2.49 -17.29
N LEU A 263 -14.66 2.85 -16.89
CA LEU A 263 -15.78 3.03 -17.79
C LEU A 263 -15.53 4.21 -18.77
N ILE A 264 -15.03 5.34 -18.27
CA ILE A 264 -14.63 6.48 -19.09
C ILE A 264 -13.49 6.07 -20.06
N GLN A 265 -12.44 5.41 -19.56
CA GLN A 265 -11.33 4.99 -20.39
C GLN A 265 -11.73 3.95 -21.45
N SER A 266 -12.80 3.17 -21.21
CA SER A 266 -13.32 2.22 -22.19
C SER A 266 -13.80 2.89 -23.48
N THR A 267 -14.15 4.19 -23.43
CA THR A 267 -14.58 4.95 -24.62
C THR A 267 -13.45 5.17 -25.62
N ALA A 268 -12.20 5.12 -25.17
CA ALA A 268 -11.01 5.24 -26.02
C ALA A 268 -10.45 3.87 -26.48
N CYS A 269 -11.15 2.78 -26.17
CA CYS A 269 -10.75 1.43 -26.57
C CYS A 269 -11.45 1.05 -27.88
N PHE A 270 -10.68 0.45 -28.80
CA PHE A 270 -11.16 -0.04 -30.09
C PHE A 270 -11.07 -1.57 -30.12
N LEU A 271 -12.19 -2.23 -30.44
CA LEU A 271 -12.28 -3.69 -30.51
C LEU A 271 -12.13 -4.15 -31.94
N GLU A 272 -11.28 -5.14 -32.13
CA GLU A 272 -11.09 -5.85 -33.38
C GLU A 272 -11.29 -7.36 -33.12
N LEU A 273 -12.14 -8.01 -33.93
CA LEU A 273 -12.35 -9.44 -33.82
C LEU A 273 -11.07 -10.17 -34.26
N LYS A 274 -10.51 -10.99 -33.35
CA LYS A 274 -9.32 -11.81 -33.61
C LYS A 274 -9.70 -13.20 -34.10
N THR A 275 -10.53 -13.90 -33.35
CA THR A 275 -11.04 -15.23 -33.64
C THR A 275 -12.42 -15.44 -33.06
N GLU A 276 -13.23 -16.27 -33.73
CA GLU A 276 -14.52 -16.72 -33.22
C GLU A 276 -14.69 -18.19 -33.50
N ASP A 277 -15.11 -18.94 -32.52
CA ASP A 277 -15.53 -20.34 -32.65
C ASP A 277 -16.88 -20.57 -31.95
N ALA A 278 -17.35 -21.82 -31.89
CA ALA A 278 -18.64 -22.17 -31.31
C ALA A 278 -18.71 -21.81 -29.81
N SER A 279 -17.59 -21.89 -29.08
CA SER A 279 -17.52 -21.75 -27.62
C SER A 279 -17.07 -20.37 -27.13
N LYS A 280 -16.24 -19.67 -27.92
CA LYS A 280 -15.62 -18.40 -27.49
C LYS A 280 -15.44 -17.42 -28.65
N VAL A 281 -15.35 -16.15 -28.28
CA VAL A 281 -14.97 -15.04 -29.16
C VAL A 281 -13.77 -14.33 -28.56
N VAL A 282 -12.76 -14.03 -29.33
CA VAL A 282 -11.55 -13.36 -28.92
C VAL A 282 -11.43 -12.03 -29.65
N PHE A 283 -11.21 -10.97 -28.88
CA PHE A 283 -11.01 -9.61 -29.39
C PHE A 283 -9.64 -9.09 -29.03
N ASN A 284 -9.01 -8.43 -29.98
CA ASN A 284 -7.92 -7.50 -29.68
C ASN A 284 -8.52 -6.15 -29.34
N VAL A 285 -8.22 -5.64 -28.15
CA VAL A 285 -8.69 -4.33 -27.69
C VAL A 285 -7.50 -3.39 -27.63
N SER A 286 -7.46 -2.45 -28.57
CA SER A 286 -6.37 -1.48 -28.69
C SER A 286 -6.72 -0.17 -28.02
N GLU A 287 -5.72 0.45 -27.37
CA GLU A 287 -5.75 1.78 -26.79
C GLU A 287 -4.55 2.58 -27.28
N ARG A 288 -4.80 3.80 -27.75
CA ARG A 288 -3.72 4.75 -28.08
C ARG A 288 -3.41 5.63 -26.87
N LYS A 289 -2.18 5.55 -26.36
CA LYS A 289 -1.70 6.42 -25.31
C LYS A 289 -0.29 6.93 -25.68
N ASN A 290 -0.14 8.25 -25.78
CA ASN A 290 1.15 8.89 -26.05
C ASN A 290 1.94 8.30 -27.25
N TRP A 291 1.26 8.12 -28.39
CA TRP A 291 1.80 7.54 -29.64
C TRP A 291 2.15 6.04 -29.56
N GLU A 292 2.02 5.40 -28.42
CA GLU A 292 2.13 3.95 -28.27
C GLU A 292 0.73 3.32 -28.32
N THR A 293 0.56 2.26 -29.11
CA THR A 293 -0.66 1.44 -29.11
C THR A 293 -0.43 0.25 -28.20
N ARG A 294 -1.25 0.12 -27.16
CA ARG A 294 -1.32 -1.08 -26.32
C ARG A 294 -2.49 -1.92 -26.76
N VAL A 295 -2.27 -3.22 -26.85
CA VAL A 295 -3.31 -4.18 -27.24
C VAL A 295 -3.48 -5.17 -26.08
N ALA A 296 -4.71 -5.30 -25.58
CA ALA A 296 -5.10 -6.34 -24.66
C ALA A 296 -6.01 -7.34 -25.36
N GLU A 297 -5.90 -8.60 -24.99
CA GLU A 297 -6.78 -9.64 -25.49
C GLU A 297 -7.96 -9.84 -24.54
N VAL A 298 -9.19 -9.77 -25.06
CA VAL A 298 -10.42 -10.06 -24.32
C VAL A 298 -11.03 -11.33 -24.91
N VAL A 299 -11.20 -12.34 -24.04
CA VAL A 299 -11.82 -13.62 -24.38
C VAL A 299 -13.21 -13.65 -23.77
N TYR A 300 -14.23 -13.80 -24.61
CA TYR A 300 -15.61 -14.02 -24.19
C TYR A 300 -16.01 -15.47 -24.43
N VAL A 301 -16.37 -16.16 -23.36
CA VAL A 301 -16.84 -17.56 -23.38
C VAL A 301 -18.36 -17.57 -23.41
N LYS A 302 -18.94 -18.06 -24.52
CA LYS A 302 -20.39 -18.01 -24.81
C LYS A 302 -21.22 -18.81 -23.79
N ASP A 303 -20.77 -20.01 -23.45
CA ASP A 303 -21.52 -20.92 -22.57
C ASP A 303 -21.67 -20.40 -21.13
N SER A 304 -20.67 -19.72 -20.62
CA SER A 304 -20.66 -19.16 -19.26
C SER A 304 -20.99 -17.67 -19.22
N ASP A 305 -21.20 -17.04 -20.39
CA ASP A 305 -21.38 -15.60 -20.53
C ASP A 305 -20.25 -14.82 -19.81
N HIS A 306 -19.00 -15.32 -19.89
CA HIS A 306 -17.88 -14.81 -19.12
C HIS A 306 -16.83 -14.16 -20.02
N ALA A 307 -16.50 -12.91 -19.73
CA ALA A 307 -15.40 -12.19 -20.35
C ALA A 307 -14.18 -12.14 -19.40
N SER A 308 -13.02 -12.47 -19.93
CA SER A 308 -11.73 -12.32 -19.26
C SER A 308 -10.79 -11.47 -20.11
N CYS A 309 -9.80 -10.85 -19.48
CA CYS A 309 -8.86 -9.97 -20.17
C CYS A 309 -7.41 -10.32 -19.81
N SER A 310 -6.50 -10.26 -20.80
CA SER A 310 -5.07 -10.49 -20.59
C SER A 310 -4.46 -9.53 -19.55
N CYS A 311 -5.01 -8.32 -19.39
CA CYS A 311 -4.51 -7.35 -18.41
C CYS A 311 -4.71 -7.77 -16.93
N LYS A 312 -5.55 -8.79 -16.66
CA LYS A 312 -5.80 -9.36 -15.32
C LYS A 312 -6.21 -8.35 -14.25
N ARG A 313 -6.82 -7.21 -14.65
CA ARG A 313 -7.19 -6.17 -13.70
C ARG A 313 -8.31 -6.61 -12.76
N PHE A 314 -9.32 -7.34 -13.27
CA PHE A 314 -10.40 -7.82 -12.43
C PHE A 314 -9.89 -8.81 -11.39
N GLU A 315 -9.05 -9.74 -11.78
CA GLU A 315 -8.44 -10.72 -10.90
C GLU A 315 -7.59 -10.02 -9.82
N PHE A 316 -6.81 -9.00 -10.20
CA PHE A 316 -5.90 -8.30 -9.31
C PHE A 316 -6.59 -7.30 -8.36
N VAL A 317 -7.53 -6.50 -8.89
CA VAL A 317 -8.16 -5.39 -8.15
C VAL A 317 -9.58 -5.74 -7.69
N GLY A 318 -10.27 -6.61 -8.42
CA GLY A 318 -11.69 -6.87 -8.23
C GLY A 318 -12.60 -5.79 -8.81
N ILE A 319 -12.09 -4.98 -9.73
CA ILE A 319 -12.82 -4.00 -10.51
C ILE A 319 -12.57 -4.29 -11.99
N ILE A 320 -13.65 -4.41 -12.75
CA ILE A 320 -13.59 -4.75 -14.18
C ILE A 320 -12.76 -3.72 -14.95
N CYS A 321 -11.99 -4.18 -15.94
CA CYS A 321 -11.12 -3.31 -16.72
C CYS A 321 -11.86 -2.64 -17.89
N LYS A 322 -11.31 -1.54 -18.36
CA LYS A 322 -11.77 -0.79 -19.54
C LYS A 322 -11.91 -1.65 -20.79
N HIS A 323 -11.09 -2.68 -20.98
CA HIS A 323 -11.12 -3.55 -22.14
C HIS A 323 -12.38 -4.41 -22.17
N ILE A 324 -12.76 -5.03 -21.04
CA ILE A 324 -14.04 -5.77 -20.93
C ILE A 324 -15.22 -4.79 -20.99
N LEU A 325 -15.11 -3.60 -20.37
CA LEU A 325 -16.15 -2.59 -20.46
C LEU A 325 -16.37 -2.07 -21.88
N ALA A 326 -15.33 -2.03 -22.72
CA ALA A 326 -15.46 -1.71 -24.14
C ALA A 326 -16.27 -2.78 -24.89
N LEU A 327 -16.05 -4.07 -24.57
CA LEU A 327 -16.87 -5.16 -25.08
C LEU A 327 -18.33 -5.00 -24.65
N PHE A 328 -18.60 -4.77 -23.36
CA PHE A 328 -19.95 -4.60 -22.83
C PHE A 328 -20.68 -3.42 -23.49
N ARG A 329 -19.97 -2.33 -23.76
CA ARG A 329 -20.56 -1.18 -24.49
C ARG A 329 -20.91 -1.52 -25.94
N ARG A 330 -20.05 -2.27 -26.63
CA ARG A 330 -20.34 -2.75 -28.00
C ARG A 330 -21.59 -3.62 -28.01
N ASP A 331 -21.71 -4.53 -27.04
CA ASP A 331 -22.81 -5.48 -26.96
C ASP A 331 -24.05 -4.91 -26.22
N GLN A 332 -24.06 -3.59 -25.94
CA GLN A 332 -25.15 -2.86 -25.34
C GLN A 332 -25.61 -3.43 -23.98
N ILE A 333 -24.67 -3.97 -23.19
CA ILE A 333 -24.94 -4.46 -21.84
C ILE A 333 -25.19 -3.26 -20.92
N GLU A 334 -26.46 -3.07 -20.52
CA GLU A 334 -26.90 -1.93 -19.75
C GLU A 334 -26.52 -2.00 -18.26
N TYR A 335 -26.46 -3.21 -17.69
CA TYR A 335 -26.20 -3.43 -16.28
C TYR A 335 -25.00 -4.36 -16.10
N MET A 336 -24.20 -4.08 -15.04
CA MET A 336 -23.06 -4.92 -14.68
C MET A 336 -23.55 -6.29 -14.22
N PRO A 337 -23.12 -7.41 -14.85
CA PRO A 337 -23.43 -8.75 -14.38
C PRO A 337 -22.88 -9.01 -12.98
N ASP A 338 -23.64 -9.69 -12.12
CA ASP A 338 -23.32 -9.90 -10.70
C ASP A 338 -21.95 -10.57 -10.46
N LYS A 339 -21.52 -11.43 -11.38
CA LYS A 339 -20.20 -12.10 -11.33
C LYS A 339 -19.01 -11.16 -11.33
N TYR A 340 -19.17 -9.90 -11.80
CA TYR A 340 -18.14 -8.86 -11.78
C TYR A 340 -18.29 -7.88 -10.62
N ILE A 341 -19.30 -8.08 -9.75
CA ILE A 341 -19.57 -7.20 -8.62
C ILE A 341 -19.10 -7.87 -7.31
N LEU A 342 -17.86 -7.62 -6.92
CA LEU A 342 -17.33 -8.20 -5.69
C LEU A 342 -18.02 -7.62 -4.44
N LYS A 343 -18.53 -8.52 -3.56
CA LYS A 343 -19.11 -8.14 -2.26
C LYS A 343 -18.16 -7.24 -1.46
N ARG A 344 -16.86 -7.51 -1.54
CA ARG A 344 -15.80 -6.78 -0.87
C ARG A 344 -15.87 -5.25 -1.07
N TRP A 345 -16.28 -4.78 -2.27
CA TRP A 345 -16.28 -3.38 -2.63
C TRP A 345 -17.63 -2.68 -2.45
N LYS A 346 -18.68 -3.45 -2.11
CA LYS A 346 -20.04 -2.90 -1.87
C LYS A 346 -20.07 -2.07 -0.59
N LYS A 347 -20.97 -1.09 -0.53
CA LYS A 347 -21.35 -0.37 0.70
C LYS A 347 -21.77 -1.35 1.81
N THR A 348 -22.40 -2.46 1.42
CA THR A 348 -22.86 -3.54 2.31
C THR A 348 -21.80 -4.64 2.55
N ALA A 349 -20.52 -4.41 2.27
CA ALA A 349 -19.46 -5.43 2.42
C ALA A 349 -19.43 -6.06 3.82
N LYS A 350 -19.68 -5.23 4.85
CA LYS A 350 -19.69 -5.64 6.27
C LYS A 350 -21.03 -6.23 6.74
N SER A 351 -22.03 -6.35 5.86
CA SER A 351 -23.30 -7.01 6.19
C SER A 351 -23.09 -8.52 6.22
N GLY A 352 -23.24 -9.11 7.36
CA GLY A 352 -23.13 -10.56 7.57
C GLY A 352 -22.51 -10.89 8.92
N LEU A 353 -22.75 -12.11 9.33
CA LEU A 353 -22.18 -12.69 10.54
C LEU A 353 -20.76 -13.16 10.23
N VAL A 354 -19.85 -12.92 11.16
CA VAL A 354 -18.51 -13.49 11.16
C VAL A 354 -18.41 -14.39 12.38
N SER A 355 -18.11 -15.66 12.17
CA SER A 355 -17.95 -16.63 13.25
C SER A 355 -16.48 -17.00 13.43
N ASP A 356 -16.11 -17.32 14.66
CA ASP A 356 -14.79 -17.89 14.97
C ASP A 356 -14.71 -19.38 14.55
N ALA A 357 -13.56 -20.02 14.78
CA ALA A 357 -13.33 -21.42 14.45
C ALA A 357 -14.29 -22.38 15.18
N ASN A 358 -14.90 -21.96 16.28
CA ASN A 358 -15.87 -22.73 17.07
C ASN A 358 -17.33 -22.45 16.67
N GLY A 359 -17.57 -21.63 15.64
CA GLY A 359 -18.88 -21.24 15.19
C GLY A 359 -19.56 -20.13 16.01
N ASN A 360 -18.87 -19.55 17.01
CA ASN A 360 -19.40 -18.45 17.78
C ASN A 360 -19.35 -17.15 17.01
N GLU A 361 -20.42 -16.37 17.04
CA GLU A 361 -20.46 -15.06 16.41
C GLU A 361 -19.45 -14.10 17.06
N ILE A 362 -18.58 -13.51 16.27
CA ILE A 362 -17.68 -12.43 16.69
C ILE A 362 -18.47 -11.12 16.66
N LYS A 363 -19.04 -10.76 17.83
CA LYS A 363 -19.75 -9.50 17.99
C LYS A 363 -18.78 -8.36 18.09
N ASP A 364 -19.06 -7.29 17.36
CA ASP A 364 -18.33 -6.04 17.53
C ASP A 364 -18.66 -5.50 18.93
N SER A 365 -17.66 -5.42 19.80
CA SER A 365 -17.84 -4.85 21.15
C SER A 365 -18.04 -3.33 21.11
N ALA A 366 -17.98 -2.74 19.95
CA ALA A 366 -18.12 -1.32 19.72
C ALA A 366 -19.48 -1.03 19.07
N ASP A 367 -20.48 -0.74 19.88
CA ASP A 367 -21.61 0.07 19.44
C ASP A 367 -21.04 1.33 18.73
N PRO A 368 -21.38 1.59 17.45
CA PRO A 368 -20.92 2.78 16.74
C PRO A 368 -21.16 4.07 17.52
N GLY A 369 -22.28 4.16 18.27
CA GLY A 369 -22.56 5.27 19.16
C GLY A 369 -21.58 5.37 20.33
N LEU A 370 -21.10 4.25 20.84
CA LEU A 370 -20.12 4.19 21.93
C LEU A 370 -18.71 4.54 21.45
N LEU A 371 -18.33 4.16 20.24
CA LEU A 371 -17.07 4.56 19.60
C LEU A 371 -17.02 6.06 19.37
N ILE A 372 -18.09 6.66 18.85
CA ILE A 372 -18.21 8.11 18.66
C ILE A 372 -18.14 8.81 20.02
N LYS A 373 -18.89 8.34 21.03
CA LYS A 373 -18.85 8.89 22.39
C LYS A 373 -17.45 8.75 23.02
N ARG A 374 -16.79 7.59 22.92
CA ARG A 374 -15.43 7.38 23.45
C ARG A 374 -14.40 8.26 22.72
N SER A 375 -14.49 8.40 21.40
CA SER A 375 -13.61 9.28 20.62
C SER A 375 -13.80 10.75 21.03
N THR A 376 -15.04 11.18 21.18
CA THR A 376 -15.36 12.55 21.64
C THR A 376 -14.89 12.81 23.07
N MET A 377 -15.11 11.85 24.00
CA MET A 377 -14.63 11.93 25.37
C MET A 377 -13.11 11.92 25.47
N SER A 378 -12.42 11.10 24.66
CA SER A 378 -10.96 11.06 24.60
C SER A 378 -10.37 12.37 24.07
N ARG A 379 -11.03 13.02 23.09
CA ARG A 379 -10.65 14.34 22.59
C ARG A 379 -10.84 15.40 23.65
N LEU A 380 -12.01 15.44 24.28
CA LEU A 380 -12.31 16.38 25.39
C LEU A 380 -11.33 16.21 26.55
N ALA A 381 -11.01 14.96 26.94
CA ALA A 381 -10.01 14.70 27.97
C ALA A 381 -8.61 15.16 27.58
N SER A 382 -8.23 15.06 26.30
CA SER A 382 -6.96 15.58 25.79
C SER A 382 -6.93 17.10 25.78
N ASP A 383 -8.02 17.75 25.42
CA ASP A 383 -8.15 19.21 25.42
C ASP A 383 -8.13 19.78 26.84
N VAL A 384 -8.79 19.11 27.80
CA VAL A 384 -8.75 19.45 29.25
C VAL A 384 -7.33 19.26 29.79
N LYS A 385 -6.65 18.17 29.43
CA LYS A 385 -5.26 17.92 29.86
C LYS A 385 -4.28 18.96 29.29
N LEU A 386 -4.50 19.40 28.04
CA LEU A 386 -3.72 20.49 27.44
C LEU A 386 -3.97 21.84 28.12
N LYS A 387 -5.21 22.13 28.58
CA LYS A 387 -5.55 23.31 29.37
C LYS A 387 -4.89 23.24 30.74
N LEU A 388 -5.01 22.13 31.48
CA LEU A 388 -4.39 21.94 32.79
C LEU A 388 -2.85 22.00 32.78
N LEU A 389 -2.22 21.63 31.64
CA LEU A 389 -0.76 21.79 31.49
C LEU A 389 -0.34 23.25 31.16
N LYS A 390 -1.28 24.10 30.74
CA LYS A 390 -1.04 25.53 30.53
C LYS A 390 -1.23 26.36 31.81
N ASP A 391 -2.05 25.86 32.74
CA ASP A 391 -2.47 26.62 33.96
C ASP A 391 -1.67 26.24 35.23
N GLY A 392 -0.55 25.49 35.16
CA GLY A 392 0.38 25.21 36.28
C GLY A 392 -0.17 24.33 37.42
N PRO A 393 0.67 23.77 38.31
CA PRO A 393 0.25 22.80 39.29
C PRO A 393 -0.26 23.46 40.59
N SER A 394 -1.50 23.14 40.98
CA SER A 394 -1.90 23.28 42.41
C SER A 394 -1.92 21.87 43.03
N ASN A 395 -1.12 21.72 44.08
CA ASN A 395 -1.07 20.53 44.93
C ASN A 395 -2.39 20.33 45.66
N ASN A 396 -3.02 19.17 45.48
CA ASN A 396 -3.88 18.56 46.51
C ASN A 396 -3.92 17.05 46.27
N GLU A 397 -3.36 16.35 47.29
CA GLU A 397 -3.46 14.90 47.45
C GLU A 397 -4.86 14.52 47.89
N VAL A 398 -5.47 13.56 47.22
CA VAL A 398 -6.63 12.80 47.71
C VAL A 398 -6.37 11.33 47.48
N GLY A 399 -6.24 10.59 48.58
CA GLY A 399 -6.12 9.14 48.64
C GLY A 399 -7.40 8.44 48.16
N GLY A 400 -7.25 7.37 47.44
CA GLY A 400 -8.34 6.52 46.89
C GLY A 400 -7.88 5.08 46.68
N SER A 401 -8.47 4.23 47.46
CA SER A 401 -8.66 2.77 47.44
C SER A 401 -8.15 1.98 46.24
N SER A 402 -7.31 0.98 46.53
CA SER A 402 -6.73 0.02 45.57
C SER A 402 -7.70 -1.10 45.17
N SER A 403 -8.08 -1.15 43.91
CA SER A 403 -8.51 -2.39 43.28
C SER A 403 -7.28 -3.02 42.60
N GLN A 404 -6.96 -4.27 42.92
CA GLN A 404 -5.84 -5.03 42.39
C GLN A 404 -6.08 -5.32 40.90
N THR A 405 -5.53 -4.50 40.04
CA THR A 405 -5.33 -4.82 38.60
C THR A 405 -4.00 -5.58 38.49
N GLN A 406 -4.05 -6.78 37.91
CA GLN A 406 -2.85 -7.53 37.53
C GLN A 406 -2.03 -6.70 36.55
N TYR A 407 -0.95 -6.12 37.01
CA TYR A 407 -0.03 -5.38 36.16
C TYR A 407 0.82 -6.36 35.35
N MET A 408 0.76 -6.24 34.04
CA MET A 408 1.71 -6.90 33.15
C MET A 408 3.11 -6.34 33.43
N LYS A 409 4.03 -7.19 33.92
CA LYS A 409 5.42 -6.78 34.19
C LYS A 409 6.13 -6.51 32.89
N ASP A 410 6.80 -5.35 32.82
CA ASP A 410 7.65 -5.01 31.67
C ASP A 410 8.79 -6.04 31.49
N PRO A 411 9.04 -6.51 30.26
CA PRO A 411 10.13 -7.44 29.99
C PRO A 411 11.51 -6.78 30.21
N LYS A 412 12.52 -7.60 30.52
CA LYS A 412 13.92 -7.12 30.61
C LYS A 412 14.39 -6.66 29.22
N ARG A 413 15.16 -5.56 29.20
CA ARG A 413 15.73 -5.02 27.95
C ARG A 413 16.64 -6.05 27.29
N VAL A 414 16.31 -6.46 26.07
CA VAL A 414 17.09 -7.41 25.26
C VAL A 414 18.00 -6.61 24.33
N ARG A 415 19.34 -6.77 24.47
CA ARG A 415 20.29 -6.24 23.48
C ARG A 415 20.37 -7.21 22.31
N CYS A 416 19.77 -6.86 21.16
CA CYS A 416 19.98 -7.61 19.94
C CYS A 416 21.41 -7.40 19.44
N LYS A 417 22.24 -8.46 19.46
CA LYS A 417 23.56 -8.49 18.83
C LYS A 417 23.38 -8.64 17.32
N GLY A 418 23.98 -7.76 16.55
CA GLY A 418 24.29 -7.99 15.14
C GLY A 418 23.24 -7.50 14.16
N ARG A 419 23.12 -6.18 14.05
CA ARG A 419 22.45 -5.55 12.90
C ARG A 419 23.49 -5.13 11.89
N SER A 420 23.43 -5.68 10.67
CA SER A 420 24.10 -5.08 9.52
C SER A 420 23.61 -3.62 9.38
N LYS A 421 24.53 -2.67 9.15
CA LYS A 421 24.17 -1.28 8.96
C LYS A 421 23.20 -1.20 7.77
N ARG A 422 21.94 -0.82 8.02
CA ARG A 422 20.95 -0.54 6.97
C ARG A 422 21.56 0.50 6.02
N VAL A 423 21.59 0.16 4.73
CA VAL A 423 22.01 1.11 3.70
C VAL A 423 20.91 2.17 3.60
N THR A 424 21.14 3.31 4.25
CA THR A 424 20.22 4.45 4.17
C THR A 424 20.35 5.09 2.80
N GLY A 425 19.24 5.19 2.06
CA GLY A 425 19.20 5.85 0.76
C GLY A 425 19.59 7.32 0.82
N ALA A 426 20.02 7.89 -0.31
CA ALA A 426 20.45 9.29 -0.40
C ALA A 426 19.42 10.30 0.13
N LYS A 427 18.11 10.04 -0.08
CA LYS A 427 17.00 10.85 0.46
C LYS A 427 16.92 10.80 1.99
N GLU A 428 17.15 9.65 2.59
CA GLU A 428 17.09 9.47 4.04
C GLU A 428 18.31 10.09 4.76
N LYS A 429 19.48 10.10 4.06
CA LYS A 429 20.64 10.87 4.50
C LYS A 429 20.43 12.38 4.37
N ALA A 430 19.70 12.83 3.34
CA ALA A 430 19.34 14.23 3.16
C ALA A 430 18.33 14.74 4.20
N MET A 431 17.33 13.92 4.57
CA MET A 431 16.37 14.26 5.63
C MET A 431 16.99 14.28 7.04
N LYS A 432 18.07 13.53 7.29
CA LYS A 432 18.79 13.56 8.57
C LYS A 432 19.77 14.73 8.68
N ARG A 433 20.10 15.40 7.59
CA ARG A 433 20.84 16.67 7.60
C ARG A 433 19.80 17.76 7.82
N GLY A 434 19.70 18.27 9.04
CA GLY A 434 18.87 19.44 9.34
C GLY A 434 19.11 20.56 8.32
N ILE A 435 18.10 21.31 8.00
CA ILE A 435 18.16 22.45 7.06
C ILE A 435 19.31 23.37 7.53
N ARG A 436 20.38 23.44 6.74
CA ARG A 436 21.52 24.30 7.07
C ARG A 436 21.20 25.71 6.59
N HIS A 437 21.26 26.64 7.52
CA HIS A 437 21.19 28.06 7.22
C HIS A 437 22.59 28.61 6.90
N CYS A 438 22.67 29.51 5.95
CA CYS A 438 23.89 30.24 5.67
C CYS A 438 24.32 31.01 6.93
N ARG A 439 25.58 30.82 7.39
CA ARG A 439 26.08 31.47 8.60
C ARG A 439 26.27 33.00 8.45
N GLU A 440 26.23 33.51 7.24
CA GLU A 440 26.40 34.92 6.95
C GLU A 440 25.06 35.69 6.85
N CYS A 441 24.05 35.15 6.20
CA CYS A 441 22.77 35.82 5.99
C CYS A 441 21.57 35.15 6.63
N GLY A 442 21.74 33.94 7.24
CA GLY A 442 20.65 33.18 7.87
C GLY A 442 19.69 32.46 6.93
N HIS A 443 19.74 32.66 5.61
CA HIS A 443 18.84 32.04 4.66
C HIS A 443 19.28 30.63 4.26
N ILE A 444 18.32 29.83 3.77
CA ILE A 444 18.53 28.46 3.28
C ILE A 444 18.81 28.47 1.78
N GLY A 445 19.48 27.42 1.27
CA GLY A 445 19.66 27.19 -0.16
C GLY A 445 21.05 27.52 -0.71
N HIS A 446 21.95 28.12 0.09
CA HIS A 446 23.34 28.37 -0.28
C HIS A 446 24.28 28.25 0.95
N ASP A 447 25.58 28.10 0.71
CA ASP A 447 26.61 28.12 1.76
C ASP A 447 27.28 29.52 1.88
N ARG A 448 28.20 29.66 2.84
CA ARG A 448 28.91 30.94 3.08
C ARG A 448 29.65 31.43 1.83
N ARG A 449 30.17 30.54 0.97
CA ARG A 449 30.98 30.90 -0.22
C ARG A 449 30.08 31.42 -1.34
N GLN A 450 28.85 31.01 -1.40
CA GLN A 450 27.83 31.41 -2.41
C GLN A 450 26.84 32.45 -1.86
N CYS A 451 27.18 33.08 -0.72
CA CYS A 451 26.28 34.06 -0.11
C CYS A 451 26.29 35.38 -0.90
N PRO A 452 25.14 35.91 -1.33
CA PRO A 452 25.05 37.17 -2.06
C PRO A 452 25.65 38.36 -1.30
N ARG A 453 25.75 38.31 0.03
CA ARG A 453 26.39 39.36 0.85
C ARG A 453 27.90 39.36 0.74
N ASN A 454 28.52 38.28 0.29
CA ASN A 454 29.98 38.18 0.09
C ASN A 454 30.40 38.48 -1.34
N LEU A 455 29.47 38.72 -2.28
CA LEU A 455 29.77 39.02 -3.71
C LEU A 455 29.92 40.50 -4.03
N ASN A 456 29.84 41.39 -3.03
CA ASN A 456 29.98 42.83 -3.23
C ASN A 456 31.32 43.35 -2.68
N THR A 457 32.46 42.88 -3.25
CA THR A 457 33.73 43.59 -3.20
C THR A 457 34.27 43.69 -4.62
N PRO A 458 34.65 44.88 -5.11
CA PRO A 458 35.02 45.07 -6.49
C PRO A 458 36.53 44.73 -6.68
N THR A 459 36.86 43.85 -7.59
CA THR A 459 38.19 43.77 -8.23
C THR A 459 38.01 43.61 -9.73
N SER A 460 38.71 44.43 -10.44
CA SER A 460 38.69 44.72 -11.87
C SER A 460 39.10 43.54 -12.79
N PRO A 461 38.96 43.66 -14.11
CA PRO A 461 38.65 42.58 -15.02
C PRO A 461 39.84 41.98 -15.72
N SER A 462 39.78 40.75 -16.13
CA SER A 462 40.54 40.19 -17.25
C SER A 462 39.71 39.15 -18.02
N ASN A 463 39.75 39.32 -19.30
CA ASN A 463 39.09 38.80 -20.49
C ASN A 463 38.94 37.28 -20.67
N ASN A 464 37.88 36.98 -21.45
CA ASN A 464 37.70 35.89 -22.44
C ASN A 464 37.47 34.48 -21.91
N ASP A 465 36.28 33.92 -22.11
CA ASP A 465 35.90 33.20 -23.33
C ASP A 465 34.44 32.72 -23.29
N GLU A 466 33.87 32.70 -24.46
CA GLU A 466 32.50 32.22 -24.79
C GLU A 466 32.32 30.75 -24.56
N SER A 467 31.16 30.34 -23.95
CA SER A 467 30.45 29.15 -24.36
C SER A 467 29.02 29.15 -23.83
N THR A 468 28.12 28.96 -24.75
CA THR A 468 26.66 28.89 -24.81
C THR A 468 25.89 28.29 -23.62
N PRO A 469 24.67 28.79 -23.35
CA PRO A 469 23.84 28.31 -22.25
C PRO A 469 23.04 27.07 -22.65
N ILE A 470 23.10 26.03 -21.82
CA ILE A 470 22.28 24.83 -21.91
C ILE A 470 20.90 25.11 -21.31
N ASP A 471 19.91 24.90 -22.14
CA ASP A 471 18.46 25.10 -21.94
C ASP A 471 17.90 24.29 -20.77
N ARG A 472 17.35 24.97 -19.75
CA ARG A 472 16.75 24.43 -18.53
C ARG A 472 15.29 23.93 -18.71
N ARG A 473 14.88 23.46 -19.87
CA ARG A 473 13.47 23.13 -20.16
C ARG A 473 13.09 21.65 -20.08
N TYR A 474 13.91 20.75 -19.56
CA TYR A 474 13.62 19.31 -19.56
C TYR A 474 13.39 18.63 -18.18
N LEU A 475 13.10 19.38 -17.12
CA LEU A 475 12.92 18.80 -15.77
C LEU A 475 11.50 18.94 -15.18
N LYS A 476 10.46 19.16 -15.99
CA LYS A 476 9.10 19.38 -15.48
C LYS A 476 8.03 18.37 -15.91
N HIS A 477 8.36 17.19 -16.42
CA HIS A 477 7.33 16.26 -16.92
C HIS A 477 7.39 14.82 -16.41
N PHE A 478 7.78 14.56 -15.14
CA PHE A 478 7.70 13.20 -14.60
C PHE A 478 7.28 13.11 -13.11
N VAL A 479 6.45 14.04 -12.63
CA VAL A 479 5.84 13.99 -11.28
C VAL A 479 4.33 14.21 -11.35
N GLY A 480 3.65 13.59 -12.28
CA GLY A 480 2.25 13.93 -12.55
C GLY A 480 1.28 12.76 -12.68
N THR A 481 1.38 11.66 -11.91
CA THR A 481 0.27 10.68 -11.87
C THR A 481 0.07 9.96 -10.53
N GLU A 482 0.81 10.29 -9.46
CA GLU A 482 0.58 9.66 -8.13
C GLU A 482 0.27 10.65 -7.00
N ARG A 483 -0.10 11.90 -7.29
CA ARG A 483 -0.38 12.93 -6.28
C ARG A 483 -1.85 13.23 -6.05
N LEU A 484 -2.76 12.30 -6.26
CA LEU A 484 -4.19 12.50 -5.96
C LEU A 484 -4.72 11.64 -4.79
N GLU A 485 -3.87 11.04 -3.96
CA GLU A 485 -4.34 10.29 -2.79
C GLU A 485 -3.90 10.85 -1.42
N SER A 486 -3.44 12.09 -1.33
CA SER A 486 -3.05 12.67 -0.02
C SER A 486 -3.73 14.00 0.31
N SER A 487 -4.95 14.22 -0.15
CA SER A 487 -5.77 15.33 0.35
C SER A 487 -7.23 14.96 0.22
N VAL A 488 -7.81 14.40 1.23
CA VAL A 488 -9.07 14.56 1.97
C VAL A 488 -9.19 13.41 2.98
#